data_c509cbd55858a984ddbd3548e1be180a
#
_entry.id   c509cbd55858a984ddbd3548e1be180a
#
_cell.length_a   1.000
_cell.length_b   1.000
_cell.length_c   1.000
_cell.angle_alpha   90.00
_cell.angle_beta   90.00
_cell.angle_gamma   90.00
#
_symmetry.space_group_name_H-M   'P 1'
#
loop_
_entity.id
_entity.type
_entity.pdbx_description
1 polymer ?
#
loop_
_entity_poly.entity_id
_entity_poly.type
_entity_poly.pdbx_seq_one_letter_code
_entity_poly.pdbx_strand_id
1 'polypeptide(L)'
;AKYFSLHLVQNGDLVANETRVNGNYDVIGPTGTVFNVPDGKHWVYSEENMRELIADNRIWFGKNGTSFPRKKRFLSEVQSGRTPDTWWRNEEVGHNQEGARDLKKILGTVALNNPKPVRLINRVLQIASQPNSIILDFFAGSGTTAQAVMELNIVDGGNRSFILCTNNENGICENVTYPRVKTVITGKRTDGSEYSKGILANVKYYRTDFVSKDEEYLSDALLEHIAEMVQL
;
A
#
# COMPACT_ATOMS: atom_id res chain seq x y z
N ALA A 1 24.87 7.69 10.31
CA ALA A 1 23.43 7.73 9.99
C ALA A 1 23.17 8.85 8.97
N LYS A 2 22.27 8.62 8.01
CA LYS A 2 21.84 9.66 7.06
C LYS A 2 20.80 10.55 7.75
N TYR A 3 20.89 11.87 7.57
CA TYR A 3 19.97 12.85 8.12
C TYR A 3 19.82 14.05 7.18
N PHE A 4 18.77 14.84 7.37
CA PHE A 4 18.64 16.19 6.81
C PHE A 4 18.52 17.21 7.93
N SER A 5 18.83 18.48 7.62
CA SER A 5 18.92 19.55 8.61
C SER A 5 17.70 20.47 8.54
N LEU A 6 17.17 20.83 9.72
CA LEU A 6 16.06 21.76 9.90
C LEU A 6 16.52 23.05 10.54
N HIS A 7 15.83 24.17 10.23
CA HIS A 7 16.08 25.44 10.89
C HIS A 7 15.69 25.39 12.37
N LEU A 8 16.46 26.07 13.22
CA LEU A 8 16.27 26.12 14.66
C LEU A 8 15.73 27.46 15.14
N VAL A 9 15.53 28.42 14.22
CA VAL A 9 15.03 29.76 14.54
C VAL A 9 13.70 30.03 13.84
N GLN A 10 12.81 30.73 14.52
CA GLN A 10 11.51 31.19 14.00
C GLN A 10 11.46 32.73 14.00
N ASN A 11 10.65 33.28 13.08
CA ASN A 11 10.32 34.70 13.04
C ASN A 11 9.28 35.05 14.14
N GLY A 12 9.34 36.25 14.62
CA GLY A 12 8.36 36.83 15.55
C GLY A 12 8.94 37.14 16.92
N ASP A 13 8.41 38.19 17.54
CA ASP A 13 8.66 38.47 18.94
C ASP A 13 8.05 37.34 19.77
N LEU A 14 8.74 36.98 20.84
CA LEU A 14 8.15 36.14 21.88
C LEU A 14 6.96 36.91 22.45
N VAL A 15 5.76 36.67 21.92
CA VAL A 15 4.55 37.07 22.63
C VAL A 15 4.63 36.32 23.94
N ALA A 16 4.71 37.09 25.02
CA ALA A 16 4.82 36.63 26.39
C ALA A 16 3.57 35.79 26.73
N ASN A 17 3.56 34.54 26.35
CA ASN A 17 2.77 33.52 26.96
C ASN A 17 3.64 32.97 28.09
N GLU A 18 3.20 33.16 29.32
CA GLU A 18 3.89 32.88 30.58
C GLU A 18 4.48 31.45 30.74
N THR A 19 4.35 30.61 29.73
CA THR A 19 4.86 29.22 29.66
C THR A 19 5.98 28.98 28.66
N ARG A 20 6.41 29.98 27.84
CA ARG A 20 7.56 29.85 26.93
C ARG A 20 8.76 30.60 27.49
N VAL A 21 9.53 29.89 28.26
CA VAL A 21 10.81 30.36 28.81
C VAL A 21 11.79 30.69 27.67
N ASN A 22 12.21 31.97 27.65
CA ASN A 22 13.40 32.50 26.98
C ASN A 22 13.98 31.73 25.82
N GLY A 23 13.49 31.97 24.60
CA GLY A 23 14.14 31.52 23.36
C GLY A 23 15.31 32.43 22.94
N ASN A 24 15.87 33.24 23.86
CA ASN A 24 17.01 34.10 23.60
C ASN A 24 18.14 33.76 24.55
N TYR A 25 19.04 32.94 24.12
CA TYR A 25 20.22 32.47 24.85
C TYR A 25 21.33 32.12 23.85
N ASP A 26 22.57 32.02 24.33
CA ASP A 26 23.73 31.71 23.54
C ASP A 26 23.87 30.19 23.37
N VAL A 27 24.10 29.71 22.12
CA VAL A 27 24.43 28.32 21.82
C VAL A 27 25.93 28.21 21.52
N ILE A 28 26.62 27.40 22.31
CA ILE A 28 28.07 27.18 22.14
C ILE A 28 28.26 25.93 21.27
N GLY A 29 28.93 26.11 20.14
CA GLY A 29 29.29 25.02 19.22
C GLY A 29 30.52 24.21 19.71
N PRO A 30 30.83 23.07 19.05
CA PRO A 30 31.89 22.16 19.45
C PRO A 30 33.31 22.76 19.37
N THR A 31 33.47 23.85 18.63
CA THR A 31 34.74 24.58 18.51
C THR A 31 34.85 25.79 19.46
N GLY A 32 33.88 25.97 20.38
CA GLY A 32 33.79 27.13 21.23
C GLY A 32 33.16 28.36 20.57
N THR A 33 32.71 28.24 19.31
CA THR A 33 32.00 29.32 18.62
C THR A 33 30.65 29.58 19.29
N VAL A 34 30.37 30.85 19.64
CA VAL A 34 29.11 31.28 20.24
C VAL A 34 28.16 31.72 19.12
N PHE A 35 26.94 31.18 19.14
CA PHE A 35 25.87 31.51 18.20
C PHE A 35 24.74 32.20 18.95
N ASN A 36 24.47 33.47 18.60
CA ASN A 36 23.39 34.27 19.14
C ASN A 36 22.17 34.20 18.21
N VAL A 37 21.01 34.41 18.78
CA VAL A 37 19.78 34.52 18.00
C VAL A 37 19.85 35.78 17.14
N PRO A 38 19.58 35.73 15.84
CA PRO A 38 19.46 36.91 15.00
C PRO A 38 18.35 37.83 15.47
N ASP A 39 18.49 39.17 15.27
CA ASP A 39 17.49 40.16 15.63
C ASP A 39 16.10 39.79 15.07
N GLY A 40 15.06 39.97 15.90
CA GLY A 40 13.68 39.63 15.55
C GLY A 40 13.38 38.16 15.44
N LYS A 41 14.26 37.28 15.97
CA LYS A 41 14.05 35.81 15.99
C LYS A 41 14.22 35.24 17.39
N HIS A 42 13.83 34.00 17.57
CA HIS A 42 14.06 33.21 18.79
C HIS A 42 14.36 31.75 18.47
N TRP A 43 15.01 31.07 19.40
CA TRP A 43 15.21 29.61 19.28
C TRP A 43 13.87 28.87 19.41
N VAL A 44 13.70 27.84 18.64
CA VAL A 44 12.49 26.96 18.68
C VAL A 44 12.41 26.17 19.98
N TYR A 45 13.56 25.90 20.60
CA TYR A 45 13.70 25.08 21.81
C TYR A 45 14.10 25.93 22.99
N SER A 46 13.72 25.51 24.22
CA SER A 46 14.28 26.06 25.46
C SER A 46 15.78 25.77 25.55
N GLU A 47 16.50 26.54 26.38
CA GLU A 47 17.94 26.32 26.57
C GLU A 47 18.26 24.93 27.05
N GLU A 48 17.47 24.37 27.97
CA GLU A 48 17.62 23.01 28.48
C GLU A 48 17.48 21.95 27.37
N ASN A 49 16.39 22.00 26.59
CA ASN A 49 16.13 21.12 25.47
C ASN A 49 17.22 21.26 24.38
N MET A 50 17.75 22.47 24.17
CA MET A 50 18.85 22.67 23.22
C MET A 50 20.13 21.99 23.70
N ARG A 51 20.45 22.06 25.00
CA ARG A 51 21.61 21.38 25.59
C ARG A 51 21.47 19.85 25.45
N GLU A 52 20.27 19.29 25.70
CA GLU A 52 19.99 17.86 25.51
C GLU A 52 20.18 17.45 24.04
N LEU A 53 19.66 18.24 23.10
CA LEU A 53 19.81 17.97 21.66
C LEU A 53 21.28 18.04 21.22
N ILE A 54 22.08 18.90 21.80
CA ILE A 54 23.54 18.98 21.54
C ILE A 54 24.22 17.73 22.10
N ALA A 55 23.91 17.34 23.35
CA ALA A 55 24.46 16.16 24.01
C ALA A 55 24.11 14.86 23.25
N ASP A 56 22.88 14.77 22.72
CA ASP A 56 22.43 13.64 21.89
C ASP A 56 22.92 13.72 20.44
N ASN A 57 23.84 14.61 20.13
CA ASN A 57 24.40 14.80 18.79
C ASN A 57 23.32 15.10 17.71
N ARG A 58 22.23 15.74 18.10
CA ARG A 58 21.11 16.10 17.20
C ARG A 58 21.24 17.48 16.59
N ILE A 59 22.25 18.25 16.99
CA ILE A 59 22.56 19.54 16.39
C ILE A 59 23.77 19.41 15.46
N TRP A 60 23.67 20.01 14.29
CA TRP A 60 24.73 20.06 13.28
C TRP A 60 25.26 21.48 13.15
N PHE A 61 26.56 21.64 13.33
CA PHE A 61 27.28 22.92 13.25
C PHE A 61 28.14 23.04 11.98
N GLY A 62 27.76 22.33 10.90
CA GLY A 62 28.58 22.24 9.70
C GLY A 62 29.69 21.20 9.80
N LYS A 63 30.41 20.99 8.70
CA LYS A 63 31.53 20.02 8.67
C LYS A 63 32.65 20.38 9.64
N ASN A 64 32.90 21.66 9.84
CA ASN A 64 33.99 22.19 10.66
C ASN A 64 33.56 22.63 12.06
N GLY A 65 32.28 22.46 12.41
CA GLY A 65 31.77 22.84 13.72
C GLY A 65 31.52 24.35 13.93
N THR A 66 31.64 25.15 12.88
CA THR A 66 31.58 26.63 12.96
C THR A 66 30.32 27.22 12.24
N SER A 67 29.49 26.41 11.66
CA SER A 67 28.27 26.88 10.98
C SER A 67 27.12 27.06 11.97
N PHE A 68 26.21 27.97 11.65
CA PHE A 68 25.00 28.22 12.44
C PHE A 68 24.25 26.91 12.73
N PRO A 69 23.82 26.66 13.98
CA PRO A 69 23.24 25.39 14.40
C PRO A 69 21.98 25.03 13.63
N ARG A 70 21.85 23.75 13.25
CA ARG A 70 20.69 23.18 12.59
C ARG A 70 20.35 21.84 13.23
N LYS A 71 19.05 21.54 13.39
CA LYS A 71 18.62 20.25 13.92
C LYS A 71 18.79 19.15 12.87
N LYS A 72 19.38 18.04 13.25
CA LYS A 72 19.39 16.81 12.49
C LYS A 72 18.04 16.10 12.66
N ARG A 73 17.48 15.63 11.57
CA ARG A 73 16.37 14.67 11.58
C ARG A 73 16.86 13.41 10.88
N PHE A 74 16.97 12.34 11.63
CA PHE A 74 17.48 11.08 11.08
C PHE A 74 16.46 10.44 10.17
N LEU A 75 16.93 9.77 9.10
CA LEU A 75 16.04 9.09 8.15
C LEU A 75 15.28 7.93 8.80
N SER A 76 15.84 7.35 9.87
CA SER A 76 15.16 6.32 10.67
C SER A 76 13.96 6.84 11.47
N GLU A 77 13.86 8.16 11.69
CA GLU A 77 12.77 8.81 12.43
C GLU A 77 11.69 9.39 11.51
N VAL A 78 11.91 9.29 10.20
CA VAL A 78 10.97 9.77 9.19
C VAL A 78 10.11 8.61 8.75
N GLN A 79 8.82 8.84 8.69
CA GLN A 79 7.90 7.86 8.12
C GLN A 79 8.42 7.42 6.73
N SER A 80 8.64 6.12 6.56
CA SER A 80 9.05 5.55 5.28
C SER A 80 7.89 5.65 4.29
N GLY A 81 8.14 6.34 3.18
CA GLY A 81 7.16 6.50 2.12
C GLY A 81 6.48 7.86 2.09
N ARG A 82 5.86 8.15 0.97
CA ARG A 82 5.05 9.36 0.74
C ARG A 82 3.59 9.00 0.96
N THR A 83 2.86 9.87 1.64
CA THR A 83 1.39 9.75 1.71
C THR A 83 0.81 9.72 0.29
N PRO A 84 -0.03 8.76 -0.03
CA PRO A 84 -0.65 8.67 -1.34
C PRO A 84 -1.47 9.91 -1.65
N ASP A 85 -1.40 10.38 -2.90
CA ASP A 85 -2.26 11.44 -3.37
C ASP A 85 -3.71 10.96 -3.44
N THR A 86 -4.68 11.85 -3.26
CA THR A 86 -6.12 11.55 -3.38
C THR A 86 -6.59 11.56 -4.85
N TRP A 87 -5.79 12.10 -5.75
CA TRP A 87 -6.02 12.11 -7.18
C TRP A 87 -5.04 11.18 -7.89
N TRP A 88 -5.54 10.12 -8.50
CA TRP A 88 -4.75 9.16 -9.27
C TRP A 88 -4.99 9.35 -10.75
N ARG A 89 -3.92 9.66 -11.46
CA ARG A 89 -3.97 9.91 -12.90
C ARG A 89 -4.06 8.60 -13.67
N ASN A 90 -4.72 8.62 -14.82
CA ASN A 90 -4.85 7.44 -15.68
C ASN A 90 -3.49 6.94 -16.22
N GLU A 91 -2.50 7.82 -16.37
CA GLU A 91 -1.13 7.44 -16.74
C GLU A 91 -0.48 6.52 -15.69
N GLU A 92 -0.85 6.68 -14.41
CA GLU A 92 -0.31 5.90 -13.30
C GLU A 92 -1.11 4.61 -13.07
N VAL A 93 -2.43 4.71 -13.04
CA VAL A 93 -3.31 3.60 -12.63
C VAL A 93 -4.08 2.94 -13.78
N GLY A 94 -3.96 3.44 -14.99
CA GLY A 94 -4.70 2.95 -16.15
C GLY A 94 -6.15 3.44 -16.20
N HIS A 95 -6.86 2.98 -17.21
CA HIS A 95 -8.27 3.29 -17.46
C HIS A 95 -9.02 2.06 -18.01
N ASN A 96 -10.35 2.11 -18.07
CA ASN A 96 -11.18 0.95 -18.44
C ASN A 96 -10.84 0.37 -19.82
N GLN A 97 -10.43 1.20 -20.79
CA GLN A 97 -10.02 0.71 -22.12
C GLN A 97 -8.74 -0.14 -22.04
N GLU A 98 -7.81 0.19 -21.14
CA GLU A 98 -6.63 -0.63 -20.85
C GLU A 98 -7.06 -1.97 -20.27
N GLY A 99 -7.91 -1.95 -19.24
CA GLY A 99 -8.48 -3.16 -18.66
C GLY A 99 -9.16 -4.06 -19.70
N ALA A 100 -9.92 -3.47 -20.63
CA ALA A 100 -10.57 -4.22 -21.70
C ALA A 100 -9.57 -4.84 -22.69
N ARG A 101 -8.52 -4.11 -23.06
CA ARG A 101 -7.44 -4.64 -23.91
C ARG A 101 -6.68 -5.77 -23.26
N ASP A 102 -6.39 -5.62 -21.97
CA ASP A 102 -5.69 -6.66 -21.20
C ASP A 102 -6.54 -7.91 -21.03
N LEU A 103 -7.82 -7.76 -20.69
CA LEU A 103 -8.74 -8.89 -20.62
C LEU A 103 -8.86 -9.61 -21.97
N LYS A 104 -8.95 -8.87 -23.08
CA LYS A 104 -8.97 -9.46 -24.42
C LYS A 104 -7.68 -10.21 -24.74
N LYS A 105 -6.51 -9.72 -24.33
CA LYS A 105 -5.23 -10.42 -24.51
C LYS A 105 -5.22 -11.73 -23.69
N ILE A 106 -5.75 -11.72 -22.48
CA ILE A 106 -5.77 -12.87 -21.59
C ILE A 106 -6.72 -13.94 -22.12
N LEU A 107 -7.95 -13.57 -22.50
CA LEU A 107 -9.00 -14.52 -22.90
C LEU A 107 -9.04 -14.81 -24.41
N GLY A 108 -8.37 -14.01 -25.23
CA GLY A 108 -8.45 -14.10 -26.69
C GLY A 108 -9.70 -13.45 -27.30
N THR A 109 -10.68 -13.07 -26.52
CA THR A 109 -11.97 -12.50 -26.95
C THR A 109 -12.41 -11.33 -26.09
N VAL A 110 -13.38 -10.55 -26.57
CA VAL A 110 -14.03 -9.50 -25.78
C VAL A 110 -15.10 -10.15 -24.90
N ALA A 111 -14.84 -10.15 -23.59
CA ALA A 111 -15.65 -10.94 -22.66
C ALA A 111 -16.49 -10.09 -21.68
N LEU A 112 -16.12 -8.82 -21.44
CA LEU A 112 -16.81 -7.95 -20.48
C LEU A 112 -16.62 -6.49 -20.84
N ASN A 113 -17.65 -5.68 -20.57
CA ASN A 113 -17.59 -4.23 -20.67
C ASN A 113 -16.92 -3.63 -19.42
N ASN A 114 -16.03 -2.65 -19.62
CA ASN A 114 -15.40 -1.86 -18.57
C ASN A 114 -14.69 -2.64 -17.44
N PRO A 115 -13.89 -3.68 -17.72
CA PRO A 115 -13.08 -4.31 -16.68
C PRO A 115 -12.08 -3.28 -16.13
N LYS A 116 -11.78 -3.38 -14.82
CA LYS A 116 -10.81 -2.48 -14.20
C LYS A 116 -9.38 -2.84 -14.64
N PRO A 117 -8.49 -1.85 -14.85
CA PRO A 117 -7.08 -2.12 -15.14
C PRO A 117 -6.37 -2.70 -13.90
N VAL A 118 -5.44 -3.63 -14.12
CA VAL A 118 -4.68 -4.27 -13.04
C VAL A 118 -3.88 -3.24 -12.23
N ARG A 119 -3.33 -2.22 -12.89
CA ARG A 119 -2.55 -1.15 -12.25
C ARG A 119 -3.34 -0.39 -11.18
N LEU A 120 -4.65 -0.18 -11.39
CA LEU A 120 -5.52 0.45 -10.40
C LEU A 120 -5.62 -0.41 -9.14
N ILE A 121 -5.90 -1.70 -9.31
CA ILE A 121 -6.03 -2.62 -8.19
C ILE A 121 -4.69 -2.80 -7.48
N ASN A 122 -3.57 -2.90 -8.22
CA ASN A 122 -2.23 -2.92 -7.64
C ASN A 122 -1.97 -1.69 -6.75
N ARG A 123 -2.37 -0.49 -7.21
CA ARG A 123 -2.24 0.74 -6.40
C ARG A 123 -3.06 0.67 -5.12
N VAL A 124 -4.28 0.17 -5.18
CA VAL A 124 -5.13 -0.06 -3.98
C VAL A 124 -4.45 -1.02 -3.02
N LEU A 125 -3.98 -2.17 -3.52
CA LEU A 125 -3.33 -3.19 -2.69
C LEU A 125 -2.04 -2.69 -2.04
N GLN A 126 -1.22 -1.92 -2.75
CA GLN A 126 0.01 -1.32 -2.21
C GLN A 126 -0.26 -0.37 -1.04
N ILE A 127 -1.41 0.31 -1.04
CA ILE A 127 -1.78 1.27 0.00
C ILE A 127 -2.49 0.57 1.16
N ALA A 128 -3.38 -0.38 0.86
CA ALA A 128 -4.35 -0.90 1.81
C ALA A 128 -4.06 -2.32 2.30
N SER A 129 -3.00 -3.00 1.83
CA SER A 129 -2.70 -4.37 2.24
C SER A 129 -1.27 -4.57 2.72
N GLN A 130 -1.09 -5.53 3.62
CA GLN A 130 0.20 -6.04 4.07
C GLN A 130 0.62 -7.24 3.22
N PRO A 131 1.92 -7.65 3.22
CA PRO A 131 2.40 -8.78 2.42
C PRO A 131 1.69 -10.12 2.64
N ASN A 132 1.04 -10.33 3.78
CA ASN A 132 0.33 -11.57 4.13
C ASN A 132 -1.20 -11.38 4.27
N SER A 133 -1.77 -10.31 3.71
CA SER A 133 -3.20 -10.02 3.80
C SER A 133 -4.04 -11.00 2.99
N ILE A 134 -5.27 -11.24 3.46
CA ILE A 134 -6.34 -11.88 2.68
C ILE A 134 -7.14 -10.77 2.01
N ILE A 135 -7.26 -10.82 0.70
CA ILE A 135 -7.97 -9.85 -0.12
C ILE A 135 -9.32 -10.41 -0.51
N LEU A 136 -10.39 -9.77 -0.07
CA LEU A 136 -11.75 -10.17 -0.37
C LEU A 136 -12.38 -9.21 -1.39
N ASP A 137 -12.92 -9.75 -2.47
CA ASP A 137 -13.64 -9.03 -3.51
C ASP A 137 -15.00 -9.69 -3.73
N PHE A 138 -16.06 -9.04 -3.24
CA PHE A 138 -17.44 -9.54 -3.35
C PHE A 138 -18.04 -9.38 -4.75
N PHE A 139 -17.44 -8.57 -5.61
CA PHE A 139 -17.93 -8.29 -6.95
C PHE A 139 -16.81 -8.49 -7.97
N ALA A 140 -16.27 -9.70 -7.99
CA ALA A 140 -15.06 -10.06 -8.73
C ALA A 140 -15.06 -9.64 -10.22
N GLY A 141 -16.23 -9.54 -10.83
CA GLY A 141 -16.40 -9.12 -12.21
C GLY A 141 -15.50 -9.91 -13.15
N SER A 142 -14.49 -9.26 -13.72
CA SER A 142 -13.51 -9.93 -14.59
C SER A 142 -12.37 -10.65 -13.87
N GLY A 143 -12.32 -10.65 -12.52
CA GLY A 143 -11.24 -11.28 -11.76
C GLY A 143 -9.92 -10.48 -11.74
N THR A 144 -9.99 -9.18 -11.95
CA THR A 144 -8.80 -8.30 -11.95
C THR A 144 -8.05 -8.35 -10.64
N THR A 145 -8.76 -8.46 -9.51
CA THR A 145 -8.19 -8.49 -8.16
C THR A 145 -7.28 -9.69 -7.96
N ALA A 146 -7.66 -10.88 -8.43
CA ALA A 146 -6.79 -12.06 -8.35
C ALA A 146 -5.47 -11.86 -9.09
N GLN A 147 -5.52 -11.35 -10.32
CA GLN A 147 -4.31 -11.07 -11.08
C GLN A 147 -3.43 -10.03 -10.38
N ALA A 148 -4.01 -8.95 -9.87
CA ALA A 148 -3.28 -7.92 -9.15
C ALA A 148 -2.58 -8.48 -7.90
N VAL A 149 -3.26 -9.33 -7.12
CA VAL A 149 -2.66 -9.98 -5.94
C VAL A 149 -1.47 -10.85 -6.33
N MET A 150 -1.63 -11.69 -7.35
CA MET A 150 -0.55 -12.57 -7.82
C MET A 150 0.65 -11.79 -8.34
N GLU A 151 0.43 -10.74 -9.15
CA GLU A 151 1.49 -9.88 -9.67
C GLU A 151 2.21 -9.11 -8.56
N LEU A 152 1.46 -8.58 -7.58
CA LEU A 152 2.05 -7.84 -6.46
C LEU A 152 2.91 -8.75 -5.56
N ASN A 153 2.48 -9.98 -5.31
CA ASN A 153 3.28 -10.98 -4.58
C ASN A 153 4.63 -11.26 -5.25
N ILE A 154 4.67 -11.28 -6.60
CA ILE A 154 5.94 -11.43 -7.32
C ILE A 154 6.84 -10.21 -7.11
N VAL A 155 6.25 -9.01 -7.14
CA VAL A 155 7.01 -7.74 -7.08
C VAL A 155 7.64 -7.51 -5.71
N ASP A 156 6.90 -7.79 -4.63
CA ASP A 156 7.33 -7.49 -3.26
C ASP A 156 7.68 -8.71 -2.41
N GLY A 157 7.60 -9.93 -2.98
CA GLY A 157 7.85 -11.18 -2.27
C GLY A 157 6.77 -11.51 -1.24
N GLY A 158 5.58 -10.92 -1.35
CA GLY A 158 4.46 -11.15 -0.45
C GLY A 158 3.79 -12.51 -0.66
N ASN A 159 2.96 -12.88 0.29
CA ASN A 159 2.14 -14.10 0.29
C ASN A 159 0.67 -13.77 0.54
N ARG A 160 0.15 -12.73 -0.14
CA ARG A 160 -1.27 -12.39 -0.09
C ARG A 160 -2.09 -13.50 -0.72
N SER A 161 -3.25 -13.76 -0.17
CA SER A 161 -4.26 -14.62 -0.75
C SER A 161 -5.49 -13.81 -1.17
N PHE A 162 -6.35 -14.39 -2.01
CA PHE A 162 -7.57 -13.73 -2.45
C PHE A 162 -8.78 -14.64 -2.33
N ILE A 163 -9.93 -14.03 -2.07
CA ILE A 163 -11.25 -14.64 -2.11
C ILE A 163 -12.09 -13.79 -3.06
N LEU A 164 -12.56 -14.38 -4.14
CA LEU A 164 -13.42 -13.72 -5.12
C LEU A 164 -14.82 -14.28 -5.03
N CYS A 165 -15.81 -13.40 -4.92
CA CYS A 165 -17.22 -13.77 -4.94
C CYS A 165 -17.90 -13.15 -6.17
N THR A 166 -18.82 -13.86 -6.77
CA THR A 166 -19.67 -13.37 -7.85
C THR A 166 -20.98 -14.14 -7.88
N ASN A 167 -22.06 -13.48 -8.26
CA ASN A 167 -23.39 -14.10 -8.42
C ASN A 167 -23.52 -14.93 -9.71
N ASN A 168 -22.46 -15.02 -10.50
CA ASN A 168 -22.44 -15.70 -11.80
C ASN A 168 -23.54 -15.22 -12.79
N GLU A 169 -24.00 -13.99 -12.66
CA GLU A 169 -24.97 -13.39 -13.58
C GLU A 169 -24.44 -13.45 -15.02
N ASN A 170 -25.26 -13.90 -15.94
CA ASN A 170 -24.90 -14.16 -17.35
C ASN A 170 -23.67 -15.10 -17.52
N GLY A 171 -23.40 -15.96 -16.55
CA GLY A 171 -22.27 -16.88 -16.60
C GLY A 171 -20.90 -16.19 -16.46
N ILE A 172 -20.84 -15.01 -15.82
CA ILE A 172 -19.61 -14.21 -15.74
C ILE A 172 -18.48 -14.97 -15.03
N CYS A 173 -18.80 -15.75 -14.00
CA CYS A 173 -17.80 -16.54 -13.29
C CYS A 173 -17.17 -17.58 -14.19
N GLU A 174 -18.00 -18.36 -14.88
CA GLU A 174 -17.58 -19.50 -15.69
C GLU A 174 -16.93 -19.06 -17.01
N ASN A 175 -17.40 -17.94 -17.59
CA ASN A 175 -16.96 -17.50 -18.91
C ASN A 175 -15.88 -16.43 -18.87
N VAL A 176 -15.70 -15.73 -17.75
CA VAL A 176 -14.76 -14.59 -17.67
C VAL A 176 -13.85 -14.69 -16.45
N THR A 177 -14.40 -14.71 -15.23
CA THR A 177 -13.63 -14.59 -13.98
C THR A 177 -12.66 -15.76 -13.81
N TYR A 178 -13.19 -16.98 -13.80
CA TYR A 178 -12.38 -18.18 -13.61
C TYR A 178 -11.43 -18.45 -14.79
N PRO A 179 -11.84 -18.34 -16.06
CA PRO A 179 -10.93 -18.45 -17.20
C PRO A 179 -9.77 -17.46 -17.16
N ARG A 180 -10.02 -16.20 -16.78
CA ARG A 180 -8.94 -15.21 -16.61
C ARG A 180 -7.94 -15.66 -15.57
N VAL A 181 -8.40 -16.00 -14.36
CA VAL A 181 -7.52 -16.43 -13.25
C VAL A 181 -6.73 -17.66 -13.68
N LYS A 182 -7.38 -18.65 -14.26
CA LYS A 182 -6.75 -19.86 -14.77
C LYS A 182 -5.68 -19.55 -15.83
N THR A 183 -5.99 -18.69 -16.80
CA THR A 183 -5.06 -18.29 -17.87
C THR A 183 -3.83 -17.58 -17.31
N VAL A 184 -4.02 -16.69 -16.32
CA VAL A 184 -2.90 -16.00 -15.67
C VAL A 184 -2.00 -16.97 -14.91
N ILE A 185 -2.57 -17.96 -14.22
CA ILE A 185 -1.83 -18.99 -13.47
C ILE A 185 -1.10 -19.92 -14.43
N THR A 186 -1.80 -20.47 -15.42
CA THR A 186 -1.25 -21.53 -16.29
C THR A 186 -0.43 -21.01 -17.46
N GLY A 187 -0.62 -19.74 -17.84
CA GLY A 187 -0.08 -19.16 -19.06
C GLY A 187 -0.79 -19.58 -20.35
N LYS A 188 -1.85 -20.41 -20.25
CA LYS A 188 -2.59 -20.95 -21.40
C LYS A 188 -4.05 -20.56 -21.36
N ARG A 189 -4.59 -20.15 -22.50
CA ARG A 189 -6.02 -19.85 -22.68
C ARG A 189 -6.85 -21.12 -22.69
N THR A 190 -8.17 -20.96 -22.63
CA THR A 190 -9.12 -22.10 -22.70
C THR A 190 -9.07 -22.87 -24.03
N ASP A 191 -8.68 -22.23 -25.12
CA ASP A 191 -8.47 -22.84 -26.43
C ASP A 191 -7.11 -23.55 -26.57
N GLY A 192 -6.28 -23.54 -25.51
CA GLY A 192 -4.95 -24.15 -25.48
C GLY A 192 -3.83 -23.24 -26.00
N SER A 193 -4.14 -22.06 -26.55
CA SER A 193 -3.14 -21.13 -27.06
C SER A 193 -2.34 -20.49 -25.90
N GLU A 194 -1.07 -20.18 -26.15
CA GLU A 194 -0.20 -19.56 -25.15
C GLU A 194 -0.53 -18.09 -24.95
N TYR A 195 -0.57 -17.67 -23.67
CA TYR A 195 -0.71 -16.30 -23.26
C TYR A 195 0.59 -15.75 -22.65
N SER A 196 1.19 -16.49 -21.73
CA SER A 196 2.38 -16.09 -20.99
C SER A 196 3.10 -17.32 -20.42
N LYS A 197 4.14 -17.09 -19.61
CA LYS A 197 4.78 -18.17 -18.84
C LYS A 197 3.94 -18.66 -17.66
N GLY A 198 2.83 -17.98 -17.35
CA GLY A 198 2.05 -18.21 -16.14
C GLY A 198 2.67 -17.63 -14.88
N ILE A 199 1.86 -17.61 -13.83
CA ILE A 199 2.26 -17.20 -12.47
C ILE A 199 2.05 -18.39 -11.56
N LEU A 200 3.09 -18.81 -10.82
CA LEU A 200 2.95 -19.91 -9.86
C LEU A 200 2.00 -19.50 -8.73
N ALA A 201 0.80 -20.03 -8.76
CA ALA A 201 -0.24 -19.80 -7.76
C ALA A 201 -1.24 -20.95 -7.73
N ASN A 202 -2.01 -21.04 -6.64
CA ASN A 202 -3.10 -21.98 -6.49
C ASN A 202 -4.43 -21.25 -6.52
N VAL A 203 -5.46 -21.88 -7.09
CA VAL A 203 -6.84 -21.43 -7.01
C VAL A 203 -7.75 -22.63 -6.81
N LYS A 204 -8.69 -22.50 -5.86
CA LYS A 204 -9.82 -23.41 -5.71
C LYS A 204 -11.07 -22.69 -6.20
N TYR A 205 -11.87 -23.40 -6.99
CA TYR A 205 -13.15 -22.91 -7.48
C TYR A 205 -14.27 -23.61 -6.73
N TYR A 206 -15.16 -22.81 -6.17
CA TYR A 206 -16.34 -23.28 -5.44
C TYR A 206 -17.61 -22.76 -6.13
N ARG A 207 -18.64 -23.56 -6.10
CA ARG A 207 -19.99 -23.18 -6.45
C ARG A 207 -20.85 -23.30 -5.21
N THR A 208 -21.61 -22.25 -4.89
CA THR A 208 -22.61 -22.33 -3.85
C THR A 208 -23.84 -23.06 -4.37
N ASP A 209 -24.38 -23.94 -3.56
CA ASP A 209 -25.65 -24.59 -3.78
C ASP A 209 -26.58 -24.39 -2.59
N PHE A 210 -27.86 -24.68 -2.76
CA PHE A 210 -28.86 -24.51 -1.73
C PHE A 210 -29.52 -25.83 -1.44
N VAL A 211 -29.53 -26.21 -0.17
CA VAL A 211 -30.35 -27.33 0.31
C VAL A 211 -31.71 -26.76 0.68
N SER A 212 -32.79 -27.34 0.17
CA SER A 212 -34.14 -26.87 0.49
C SER A 212 -34.40 -27.06 1.98
N LYS A 213 -34.99 -26.04 2.61
CA LYS A 213 -35.43 -26.14 4.02
C LYS A 213 -36.60 -27.15 4.22
N ASP A 214 -37.27 -27.52 3.13
CA ASP A 214 -38.43 -28.44 3.09
C ASP A 214 -37.94 -29.89 2.81
N GLU A 215 -36.63 -30.14 2.79
CA GLU A 215 -36.04 -31.47 2.67
C GLU A 215 -36.41 -32.32 3.87
N GLU A 216 -36.95 -33.51 3.65
CA GLU A 216 -37.43 -34.40 4.72
C GLU A 216 -36.27 -34.86 5.63
N TYR A 217 -35.04 -34.98 5.07
CA TYR A 217 -33.81 -35.37 5.75
C TYR A 217 -32.72 -34.32 5.56
N LEU A 218 -32.97 -33.12 6.06
CA LEU A 218 -32.06 -31.97 5.90
C LEU A 218 -30.63 -32.24 6.39
N SER A 219 -30.47 -32.99 7.48
CA SER A 219 -29.18 -33.37 8.02
C SER A 219 -28.38 -34.27 7.08
N ASP A 220 -29.05 -35.21 6.41
CA ASP A 220 -28.41 -36.14 5.49
C ASP A 220 -28.02 -35.46 4.20
N ALA A 221 -28.90 -34.60 3.66
CA ALA A 221 -28.61 -33.75 2.51
C ALA A 221 -27.43 -32.80 2.76
N LEU A 222 -27.31 -32.24 3.96
CA LEU A 222 -26.17 -31.43 4.36
C LEU A 222 -24.88 -32.25 4.52
N LEU A 223 -24.99 -33.51 5.05
CA LEU A 223 -23.83 -34.40 5.23
C LEU A 223 -23.23 -34.84 3.90
N GLU A 224 -24.02 -35.01 2.83
CA GLU A 224 -23.53 -35.33 1.49
C GLU A 224 -22.60 -34.23 0.96
N HIS A 225 -22.84 -32.97 1.32
CA HIS A 225 -22.02 -31.84 0.88
C HIS A 225 -20.84 -31.52 1.82
N ILE A 226 -20.86 -31.98 3.07
CA ILE A 226 -19.80 -31.70 4.06
C ILE A 226 -18.45 -32.28 3.62
N ALA A 227 -18.42 -33.42 2.95
CA ALA A 227 -17.18 -34.05 2.49
C ALA A 227 -16.38 -33.14 1.53
N GLU A 228 -17.07 -32.34 0.71
CA GLU A 228 -16.45 -31.36 -0.17
C GLU A 228 -15.98 -30.10 0.59
N MET A 229 -16.66 -29.75 1.67
CA MET A 229 -16.32 -28.59 2.51
C MET A 229 -15.13 -28.85 3.44
N VAL A 230 -14.90 -30.09 3.84
CA VAL A 230 -13.84 -30.49 4.80
C VAL A 230 -12.52 -30.82 4.11
N GLN A 231 -12.48 -30.92 2.79
CA GLN A 231 -11.25 -31.07 2.00
C GLN A 231 -10.47 -29.75 1.82
N LEU A 232 -10.66 -28.81 2.73
CA LEU A 232 -9.93 -27.56 2.81
C LEU A 232 -8.50 -27.76 3.32
#